data_cd77f71ccca3f6ab7fb8492f7786bb28
#
_entry.id   cd77f71ccca3f6ab7fb8492f7786bb28
#
_cell.length_a   1.000
_cell.length_b   1.000
_cell.length_c   1.000
_cell.angle_alpha   90.00
_cell.angle_beta   90.00
_cell.angle_gamma   90.00
#
_symmetry.space_group_name_H-M   'P 1'
#
loop_
_entity.id
_entity.type
_entity.pdbx_description
1 polymer ?
#
loop_
_entity_poly.entity_id
_entity_poly.type
_entity_poly.pdbx_seq_one_letter_code
_entity_poly.pdbx_strand_id
1 'polypeptide(L)' 'MSTENITGIILAGGASRRMNGIDKAWMPYEGRPLIKHVIERVKPQVNELIISYSQNPEKYQSLPYPCYRDYRL' A
#
# COMPACT_ATOMS: atom_id res chain seq x y z
N MET A 1 -9.58 -15.21 18.96
CA MET A 1 -10.27 -15.06 17.68
C MET A 1 -9.28 -15.28 16.53
N SER A 2 -9.74 -16.01 15.53
CA SER A 2 -8.88 -16.33 14.40
C SER A 2 -8.77 -15.17 13.41
N THR A 3 -7.62 -15.05 12.75
CA THR A 3 -7.45 -14.10 11.64
C THR A 3 -7.79 -14.73 10.30
N GLU A 4 -8.37 -15.94 10.31
CA GLU A 4 -8.77 -16.60 9.08
C GLU A 4 -9.82 -15.80 8.34
N ASN A 5 -9.66 -15.74 7.03
CA ASN A 5 -10.59 -15.05 6.12
C ASN A 5 -10.65 -13.54 6.29
N ILE A 6 -9.61 -12.96 6.90
CA ILE A 6 -9.50 -11.51 6.97
C ILE A 6 -8.58 -11.04 5.86
N THR A 7 -9.08 -10.17 5.02
CA THR A 7 -8.29 -9.56 3.95
C THR A 7 -8.07 -8.09 4.27
N GLY A 8 -6.81 -7.69 4.35
CA GLY A 8 -6.45 -6.30 4.54
C GLY A 8 -6.25 -5.61 3.21
N ILE A 9 -6.74 -4.38 3.08
CA ILE A 9 -6.56 -3.60 1.88
C ILE A 9 -5.88 -2.30 2.25
N ILE A 10 -4.72 -2.04 1.62
CA ILE A 10 -4.02 -0.78 1.79
C ILE A 10 -4.38 0.10 0.59
N LEU A 11 -4.96 1.26 0.88
CA LEU A 11 -5.30 2.23 -0.16
C LEU A 11 -4.13 3.20 -0.31
N ALA A 12 -3.37 3.01 -1.36
CA ALA A 12 -2.20 3.83 -1.65
C ALA A 12 -2.50 4.71 -2.85
N GLY A 13 -2.20 6.00 -2.72
CA GLY A 13 -2.44 6.94 -3.79
C GLY A 13 -3.66 7.78 -3.53
N GLY A 14 -4.13 8.50 -4.57
CA GLY A 14 -5.20 9.47 -4.42
C GLY A 14 -4.66 10.87 -4.23
N ALA A 15 -5.47 11.89 -4.53
CA ALA A 15 -5.02 13.28 -4.52
C ALA A 15 -4.56 13.74 -3.14
N SER A 16 -5.25 13.31 -2.09
CA SER A 16 -4.93 13.74 -0.73
C SER A 16 -3.65 13.10 -0.20
N ARG A 17 -3.13 12.11 -0.90
CA ARG A 17 -1.92 11.41 -0.46
C ARG A 17 -0.69 11.80 -1.26
N ARG A 18 -0.80 12.89 -2.02
CA ARG A 18 0.31 13.39 -2.80
C ARG A 18 0.74 14.75 -2.30
N MET A 19 2.05 14.98 -2.38
CA MET A 19 2.63 16.27 -2.07
C MET A 19 3.47 16.69 -3.26
N ASN A 20 3.07 17.78 -3.93
CA ASN A 20 3.80 18.30 -5.09
C ASN A 20 4.01 17.24 -6.17
N GLY A 21 2.97 16.43 -6.42
CA GLY A 21 3.04 15.39 -7.44
C GLY A 21 3.77 14.13 -7.01
N ILE A 22 4.25 14.07 -5.78
CA ILE A 22 4.96 12.90 -5.27
C ILE A 22 4.00 11.98 -4.56
N ASP A 23 4.10 10.69 -4.84
CA ASP A 23 3.30 9.67 -4.17
C ASP A 23 3.79 9.50 -2.74
N LYS A 24 2.98 9.93 -1.78
CA LYS A 24 3.37 9.91 -0.37
C LYS A 24 3.69 8.49 0.13
N ALA A 25 3.07 7.47 -0.45
CA ALA A 25 3.32 6.10 -0.03
C ALA A 25 4.78 5.68 -0.24
N TRP A 26 5.46 6.29 -1.19
CA TRP A 26 6.84 5.94 -1.51
C TRP A 26 7.85 6.92 -0.95
N MET A 27 7.41 7.91 -0.20
CA MET A 27 8.35 8.82 0.44
C MET A 27 9.12 8.09 1.53
N PRO A 28 10.42 8.39 1.67
CA PRO A 28 11.22 7.72 2.70
C PRO A 28 10.79 8.13 4.10
N TYR A 29 10.73 7.16 4.98
CA TYR A 29 10.45 7.37 6.38
C TYR A 29 11.30 6.39 7.17
N GLU A 30 12.19 6.91 7.99
CA GLU A 30 13.12 6.10 8.78
C GLU A 30 13.87 5.07 7.91
N GLY A 31 14.37 5.52 6.76
CA GLY A 31 15.22 4.71 5.89
C GLY A 31 14.50 3.80 4.93
N ARG A 32 13.16 3.76 4.98
CA ARG A 32 12.37 2.92 4.06
C ARG A 32 11.14 3.65 3.57
N PRO A 33 10.60 3.27 2.41
CA PRO A 33 9.36 3.89 1.94
C PRO A 33 8.23 3.73 2.96
N LEU A 34 7.42 4.75 3.09
CA LEU A 34 6.33 4.76 4.07
C LEU A 34 5.41 3.55 3.93
N ILE A 35 5.10 3.13 2.70
CA ILE A 35 4.20 2.01 2.48
C ILE A 35 4.73 0.72 3.12
N LYS A 36 6.04 0.54 3.19
CA LYS A 36 6.60 -0.66 3.79
C LYS A 36 6.38 -0.70 5.29
N HIS A 37 6.37 0.45 5.94
CA HIS A 37 6.03 0.51 7.36
C HIS A 37 4.57 0.14 7.60
N VAL A 38 3.69 0.61 6.72
CA VAL A 38 2.27 0.28 6.82
C VAL A 38 2.04 -1.22 6.62
N ILE A 39 2.70 -1.80 5.62
CA ILE A 39 2.60 -3.23 5.35
C ILE A 39 3.01 -4.04 6.58
N GLU A 40 4.11 -3.67 7.22
CA GLU A 40 4.60 -4.40 8.39
C GLU A 40 3.63 -4.35 9.56
N ARG A 41 2.86 -3.28 9.66
CA ARG A 41 1.87 -3.17 10.73
C ARG A 41 0.60 -3.95 10.44
N VAL A 42 0.20 -4.01 9.19
CA VAL A 42 -1.06 -4.65 8.81
C VAL A 42 -0.90 -6.15 8.63
N LYS A 43 0.23 -6.56 8.05
CA LYS A 43 0.45 -7.95 7.66
C LYS A 43 0.17 -8.99 8.76
N PRO A 44 0.63 -8.80 9.99
CA PRO A 44 0.38 -9.82 11.03
C PRO A 44 -1.07 -9.88 11.50
N GLN A 45 -1.91 -8.95 11.07
CA GLN A 45 -3.30 -8.86 11.51
C GLN A 45 -4.29 -9.45 10.50
N VAL A 46 -3.79 -9.89 9.33
CA VAL A 46 -4.66 -10.34 8.25
C VAL A 46 -4.12 -11.61 7.62
N ASN A 47 -5.00 -12.36 6.96
CA ASN A 47 -4.64 -13.54 6.18
C ASN A 47 -4.06 -13.18 4.85
N GLU A 48 -4.68 -12.23 4.19
CA GLU A 48 -4.26 -11.75 2.89
C GLU A 48 -4.13 -10.25 2.91
N LEU A 49 -3.20 -9.76 2.12
CA LEU A 49 -2.97 -8.33 2.00
C LEU A 49 -3.03 -7.94 0.53
N ILE A 50 -3.85 -6.96 0.22
CA ILE A 50 -4.02 -6.44 -1.12
C ILE A 50 -3.71 -4.96 -1.08
N ILE A 51 -3.04 -4.47 -2.11
CA ILE A 51 -2.71 -3.05 -2.21
C ILE A 51 -3.45 -2.46 -3.39
N SER A 52 -4.17 -1.37 -3.16
CA SER A 52 -4.84 -0.63 -4.21
C SER A 52 -4.07 0.66 -4.44
N TYR A 53 -3.77 0.98 -5.68
CA TYR A 53 -2.98 2.15 -6.02
C TYR A 53 -3.59 2.88 -7.21
N SER A 54 -3.15 4.11 -7.47
CA SER A 54 -3.66 4.89 -8.60
C SER A 54 -2.58 5.25 -9.61
N GLN A 55 -1.34 5.44 -9.15
CA GLN A 55 -0.24 5.84 -10.03
C GLN A 55 1.03 5.08 -9.69
N ASN A 56 2.01 5.16 -10.58
CA ASN A 56 3.32 4.54 -10.42
C ASN A 56 3.25 3.01 -10.35
N PRO A 57 2.62 2.37 -11.34
CA PRO A 57 2.41 0.91 -11.29
C PRO A 57 3.71 0.12 -11.14
N GLU A 58 4.80 0.58 -11.74
CA GLU A 58 6.07 -0.15 -11.66
C GLU A 58 6.60 -0.26 -10.24
N LYS A 59 6.32 0.74 -9.39
CA LYS A 59 6.76 0.68 -8.01
C LYS A 59 5.98 -0.38 -7.23
N TYR A 60 4.68 -0.47 -7.49
CA TYR A 60 3.86 -1.44 -6.78
C TYR A 60 4.11 -2.86 -7.25
N GLN A 61 4.51 -3.03 -8.51
CA GLN A 61 4.84 -4.35 -9.03
C GLN A 61 6.08 -4.95 -8.35
N SER A 62 6.90 -4.13 -7.71
CA SER A 62 8.07 -4.63 -6.99
C SER A 62 7.71 -5.25 -5.64
N LEU A 63 6.48 -5.07 -5.18
CA LEU A 63 6.05 -5.59 -3.89
C LEU A 63 5.57 -7.04 -4.03
N PRO A 64 5.80 -7.89 -3.02
CA PRO A 64 5.41 -9.30 -3.06
C PRO A 64 3.94 -9.51 -2.67
N TYR A 65 3.08 -8.58 -3.01
CA TYR A 65 1.65 -8.64 -2.69
C TYR A 65 0.83 -8.31 -3.92
N PRO A 66 -0.41 -8.84 -4.02
CA PRO A 66 -1.29 -8.45 -5.11
C PRO A 66 -1.57 -6.96 -5.07
N CYS A 67 -1.35 -6.30 -6.19
CA CYS A 67 -1.58 -4.86 -6.31
C CYS A 67 -2.55 -4.62 -7.46
N TYR A 68 -3.59 -3.85 -7.18
CA TYR A 68 -4.62 -3.54 -8.17
C TYR A 68 -4.71 -2.03 -8.35
N ARG A 69 -4.82 -1.61 -9.59
CA ARG A 69 -4.92 -0.19 -9.89
C ARG A 69 -6.38 0.25 -9.79
N ASP A 70 -6.61 1.29 -9.02
CA ASP A 70 -7.94 1.88 -8.89
C ASP A 70 -7.91 3.26 -9.53
N TYR A 71 -8.62 3.38 -10.65
CA TYR A 71 -8.64 4.63 -11.41
C TYR A 71 -9.48 5.72 -10.75
N ARG A 72 -10.17 5.38 -9.67
CA ARG A 72 -10.99 6.34 -8.93
C ARG A 72 -10.27 6.99 -7.77
N LEU A 73 -9.08 6.53 -7.45
CA LEU A 73 -8.31 7.11 -6.35
C LEU A 73 -7.64 8.42 -6.75
#